data_afb999e9170f9bdfa7ea71601c26e885
#
_entry.id   afb999e9170f9bdfa7ea71601c26e885
#
_cell.length_a   1.000
_cell.length_b   1.000
_cell.length_c   1.000
_cell.angle_alpha   90.00
_cell.angle_beta   90.00
_cell.angle_gamma   90.00
#
_symmetry.space_group_name_H-M   'P 1'
#
loop_
_entity.id
_entity.type
_entity.pdbx_description
1 polymer ?
#
loop_
_entity_poly.entity_id
_entity_poly.type
_entity_poly.pdbx_seq_one_letter_code
_entity_poly.pdbx_strand_id
1 'polypeptide(L)'
;MQGKQYQLPDTEQLLIKGCAAGDRAFQTKLYNLFAPKMLGVCLRYAKNKEEAEEILQEGFLRVFTYINTFKGAGSFEGWIRKIMVNCALLRYRNKSQLQPVIRLNNSKYDAAGETDIASNLDAKDLLSLV
;
A
#
# COMPACT_ATOMS: atom_id res chain seq x y z
N MET A 1 14.00 -18.30 -21.58
CA MET A 1 12.89 -17.71 -21.74
C MET A 1 12.47 -16.64 -20.79
N GLN A 2 12.12 -15.59 -21.35
CA GLN A 2 11.74 -14.46 -20.55
C GLN A 2 10.46 -14.67 -19.79
N GLY A 3 9.69 -15.62 -20.20
CA GLY A 3 8.41 -15.82 -19.54
C GLY A 3 8.50 -16.09 -18.08
N LYS A 4 9.66 -16.47 -17.61
CA LYS A 4 9.79 -16.76 -16.20
C LYS A 4 9.84 -15.54 -15.33
N GLN A 5 10.30 -14.44 -15.87
CA GLN A 5 10.39 -13.22 -15.13
C GLN A 5 9.25 -12.32 -15.49
N TYR A 6 8.67 -11.71 -14.47
CA TYR A 6 7.60 -10.76 -14.72
C TYR A 6 8.19 -9.53 -15.38
N GLN A 7 7.62 -9.14 -16.49
CA GLN A 7 8.04 -7.94 -17.18
C GLN A 7 6.90 -6.94 -17.18
N LEU A 8 7.18 -5.75 -16.69
CA LEU A 8 6.17 -4.72 -16.66
C LEU A 8 5.87 -4.24 -18.08
N PRO A 9 4.61 -3.96 -18.38
CA PRO A 9 4.27 -3.32 -19.64
C PRO A 9 5.00 -1.99 -19.78
N ASP A 10 5.25 -1.59 -21.01
CA ASP A 10 5.96 -0.35 -21.26
C ASP A 10 5.28 0.85 -20.63
N THR A 11 3.95 0.87 -20.67
CA THR A 11 3.22 1.97 -20.06
C THR A 11 3.47 2.06 -18.57
N GLU A 12 3.53 0.92 -17.91
CA GLU A 12 3.78 0.93 -16.47
C GLU A 12 5.20 1.39 -16.18
N GLN A 13 6.14 0.98 -16.99
CA GLN A 13 7.52 1.42 -16.82
C GLN A 13 7.63 2.94 -16.95
N LEU A 14 6.96 3.51 -17.93
CA LEU A 14 6.95 4.94 -18.10
C LEU A 14 6.29 5.65 -16.92
N LEU A 15 5.20 5.11 -16.44
CA LEU A 15 4.53 5.69 -15.29
C LEU A 15 5.44 5.68 -14.07
N ILE A 16 6.10 4.58 -13.85
CA ILE A 16 6.98 4.46 -12.69
C ILE A 16 8.11 5.46 -12.77
N LYS A 17 8.72 5.56 -13.94
CA LYS A 17 9.82 6.51 -14.14
C LYS A 17 9.36 7.93 -13.95
N GLY A 18 8.24 8.28 -14.54
CA GLY A 18 7.74 9.64 -14.43
C GLY A 18 7.39 10.01 -13.00
N CYS A 19 6.75 9.09 -12.30
CA CYS A 19 6.39 9.34 -10.91
C CYS A 19 7.62 9.43 -10.02
N ALA A 20 8.61 8.59 -10.28
CA ALA A 20 9.83 8.63 -9.50
C ALA A 20 10.58 9.94 -9.72
N ALA A 21 10.43 10.51 -10.89
CA ALA A 21 11.05 11.81 -11.19
C ALA A 21 10.25 12.97 -10.62
N GLY A 22 9.11 12.72 -10.02
CA GLY A 22 8.30 13.75 -9.43
C GLY A 22 7.39 14.47 -10.41
N ASP A 23 7.16 13.88 -11.57
CA ASP A 23 6.32 14.47 -12.59
C ASP A 23 4.86 14.35 -12.21
N ARG A 24 4.21 15.49 -11.99
CA ARG A 24 2.83 15.49 -11.54
C ARG A 24 1.85 14.88 -12.52
N ALA A 25 2.11 15.09 -13.81
CA ALA A 25 1.23 14.52 -14.82
C ALA A 25 1.23 13.00 -14.74
N PHE A 26 2.41 12.42 -14.55
CA PHE A 26 2.50 10.97 -14.39
C PHE A 26 1.90 10.50 -13.09
N GLN A 27 2.03 11.28 -12.03
CA GLN A 27 1.41 10.92 -10.75
C GLN A 27 -0.10 10.92 -10.87
N THR A 28 -0.66 11.89 -11.54
CA THR A 28 -2.10 11.96 -11.76
C THR A 28 -2.57 10.76 -12.58
N LYS A 29 -1.82 10.44 -13.62
CA LYS A 29 -2.16 9.28 -14.44
C LYS A 29 -2.17 8.00 -13.64
N LEU A 30 -1.16 7.82 -12.83
CA LEU A 30 -1.05 6.62 -12.02
C LEU A 30 -2.22 6.54 -11.03
N TYR A 31 -2.51 7.65 -10.40
CA TYR A 31 -3.63 7.69 -9.47
C TYR A 31 -4.94 7.31 -10.16
N ASN A 32 -5.21 7.96 -11.29
CA ASN A 32 -6.46 7.69 -12.01
C ASN A 32 -6.57 6.25 -12.48
N LEU A 33 -5.46 5.66 -12.81
CA LEU A 33 -5.46 4.30 -13.31
C LEU A 33 -5.74 3.29 -12.19
N PHE A 34 -5.18 3.48 -11.03
CA PHE A 34 -5.25 2.48 -9.97
C PHE A 34 -6.25 2.81 -8.86
N ALA A 35 -6.63 4.07 -8.71
CA ALA A 35 -7.47 4.45 -7.58
C ALA A 35 -8.80 3.70 -7.51
N PRO A 36 -9.53 3.51 -8.62
CA PRO A 36 -10.81 2.81 -8.50
C PRO A 36 -10.66 1.41 -7.93
N LYS A 37 -9.66 0.69 -8.41
CA LYS A 37 -9.43 -0.66 -7.93
C LYS A 37 -8.94 -0.65 -6.49
N MET A 38 -8.07 0.26 -6.16
CA MET A 38 -7.52 0.33 -4.81
C MET A 38 -8.55 0.82 -3.81
N LEU A 39 -9.48 1.65 -4.23
CA LEU A 39 -10.57 2.02 -3.35
C LEU A 39 -11.36 0.78 -2.95
N GLY A 40 -11.60 -0.13 -3.89
CA GLY A 40 -12.25 -1.38 -3.57
C GLY A 40 -11.51 -2.18 -2.51
N VAL A 41 -10.20 -2.18 -2.61
CA VAL A 41 -9.38 -2.86 -1.60
C VAL A 41 -9.54 -2.17 -0.25
N CYS A 42 -9.47 -0.85 -0.23
CA CYS A 42 -9.57 -0.11 1.03
C CYS A 42 -10.93 -0.29 1.68
N LEU A 43 -11.97 -0.41 0.87
CA LEU A 43 -13.32 -0.59 1.41
C LEU A 43 -13.47 -1.87 2.20
N ARG A 44 -12.66 -2.86 1.92
CA ARG A 44 -12.72 -4.11 2.66
C ARG A 44 -12.25 -3.96 4.09
N TYR A 45 -11.45 -2.96 4.36
CA TYR A 45 -10.87 -2.77 5.69
C TYR A 45 -11.45 -1.57 6.42
N ALA A 46 -12.09 -0.68 5.70
CA ALA A 46 -12.63 0.54 6.28
C ALA A 46 -14.04 0.32 6.79
N LYS A 47 -14.42 1.10 7.78
CA LYS A 47 -15.78 0.98 8.31
C LYS A 47 -16.77 1.77 7.49
N ASN A 48 -16.31 2.71 6.68
CA ASN A 48 -17.21 3.46 5.79
C ASN A 48 -16.39 3.97 4.61
N LYS A 49 -17.09 4.61 3.67
CA LYS A 49 -16.45 5.08 2.47
C LYS A 49 -15.46 6.19 2.74
N GLU A 50 -15.78 7.04 3.70
CA GLU A 50 -14.90 8.15 4.03
C GLU A 50 -13.55 7.64 4.53
N GLU A 51 -13.62 6.65 5.40
CA GLU A 51 -12.38 6.07 5.90
C GLU A 51 -11.61 5.39 4.79
N ALA A 52 -12.30 4.71 3.89
CA ALA A 52 -11.64 4.06 2.78
C ALA A 52 -10.91 5.08 1.92
N GLU A 53 -11.52 6.23 1.70
CA GLU A 53 -10.89 7.28 0.91
C GLU A 53 -9.68 7.85 1.60
N GLU A 54 -9.72 7.96 2.91
CA GLU A 54 -8.57 8.42 3.66
C GLU A 54 -7.41 7.44 3.56
N ILE A 55 -7.73 6.15 3.66
CA ILE A 55 -6.72 5.12 3.52
C ILE A 55 -6.11 5.17 2.11
N LEU A 56 -6.97 5.36 1.13
CA LEU A 56 -6.53 5.43 -0.25
C LEU A 56 -5.55 6.57 -0.46
N GLN A 57 -5.88 7.74 0.06
CA GLN A 57 -5.01 8.90 -0.08
C GLN A 57 -3.69 8.69 0.62
N GLU A 58 -3.73 8.17 1.82
CA GLU A 58 -2.52 7.91 2.56
C GLU A 58 -1.66 6.87 1.83
N GLY A 59 -2.31 5.85 1.30
CA GLY A 59 -1.60 4.82 0.56
C GLY A 59 -0.92 5.38 -0.68
N PHE A 60 -1.58 6.24 -1.42
CA PHE A 60 -0.97 6.81 -2.61
C PHE A 60 0.17 7.77 -2.27
N LEU A 61 0.07 8.47 -1.16
CA LEU A 61 1.21 9.26 -0.72
C LEU A 61 2.44 8.39 -0.52
N ARG A 62 2.23 7.22 0.07
CA ARG A 62 3.33 6.28 0.25
C ARG A 62 3.80 5.70 -1.07
N VAL A 63 2.88 5.42 -1.97
CA VAL A 63 3.25 4.93 -3.30
C VAL A 63 4.19 5.92 -3.97
N PHE A 64 3.82 7.19 -3.98
CA PHE A 64 4.66 8.19 -4.64
C PHE A 64 5.97 8.42 -3.91
N THR A 65 5.96 8.31 -2.60
CA THR A 65 7.17 8.51 -1.83
C THR A 65 8.18 7.40 -2.08
N TYR A 66 7.70 6.16 -2.23
CA TYR A 66 8.60 5.02 -2.29
C TYR A 66 8.61 4.31 -3.63
N ILE A 67 8.08 4.95 -4.66
CA ILE A 67 7.96 4.30 -5.95
C ILE A 67 9.33 3.95 -6.54
N ASN A 68 10.34 4.70 -6.20
CA ASN A 68 11.67 4.40 -6.70
C ASN A 68 12.29 3.17 -6.05
N THR A 69 11.66 2.65 -5.00
CA THR A 69 12.14 1.41 -4.39
C THR A 69 11.54 0.18 -5.04
N PHE A 70 10.52 0.34 -5.89
CA PHE A 70 9.95 -0.79 -6.57
C PHE A 70 10.91 -1.31 -7.61
N LYS A 71 11.24 -2.59 -7.50
CA LYS A 71 12.31 -3.16 -8.32
C LYS A 71 11.82 -4.07 -9.42
N GLY A 72 10.53 -4.09 -9.65
CA GLY A 72 9.99 -4.91 -10.72
C GLY A 72 9.85 -6.37 -10.38
N ALA A 73 10.00 -6.72 -9.13
CA ALA A 73 9.80 -8.09 -8.71
C ALA A 73 8.32 -8.31 -8.48
N GLY A 74 7.66 -8.87 -9.45
CA GLY A 74 6.25 -9.09 -9.36
C GLY A 74 5.45 -7.93 -9.92
N SER A 75 4.16 -7.98 -9.66
CA SER A 75 3.22 -7.05 -10.26
C SER A 75 3.28 -5.69 -9.57
N PHE A 76 3.26 -4.64 -10.37
CA PHE A 76 3.22 -3.29 -9.82
C PHE A 76 1.91 -3.06 -9.08
N GLU A 77 0.82 -3.54 -9.64
CA GLU A 77 -0.47 -3.44 -8.96
C GLU A 77 -0.44 -4.15 -7.61
N GLY A 78 0.19 -5.31 -7.54
CA GLY A 78 0.32 -6.03 -6.28
C GLY A 78 1.13 -5.26 -5.26
N TRP A 79 2.18 -4.57 -5.72
CA TRP A 79 2.99 -3.75 -4.85
C TRP A 79 2.15 -2.60 -4.26
N ILE A 80 1.36 -1.96 -5.10
CA ILE A 80 0.48 -0.88 -4.65
C ILE A 80 -0.55 -1.42 -3.66
N ARG A 81 -1.15 -2.57 -3.98
CA ARG A 81 -2.16 -3.16 -3.11
C ARG A 81 -1.61 -3.43 -1.72
N LYS A 82 -0.41 -3.95 -1.64
CA LYS A 82 0.19 -4.22 -0.34
C LYS A 82 0.36 -2.96 0.48
N ILE A 83 0.72 -1.88 -0.18
CA ILE A 83 0.85 -0.61 0.52
C ILE A 83 -0.51 -0.16 1.07
N MET A 84 -1.57 -0.34 0.27
CA MET A 84 -2.91 0.04 0.73
C MET A 84 -3.34 -0.79 1.93
N VAL A 85 -3.14 -2.10 1.85
CA VAL A 85 -3.53 -2.98 2.95
C VAL A 85 -2.74 -2.64 4.20
N ASN A 86 -1.46 -2.37 4.04
CA ASN A 86 -0.63 -2.02 5.18
C ASN A 86 -1.09 -0.72 5.84
N CYS A 87 -1.46 0.26 5.04
CA CYS A 87 -1.99 1.50 5.58
C CYS A 87 -3.27 1.26 6.35
N ALA A 88 -4.14 0.40 5.83
CA ALA A 88 -5.39 0.10 6.50
C ALA A 88 -5.16 -0.58 7.84
N LEU A 89 -4.21 -1.51 7.86
CA LEU A 89 -3.94 -2.24 9.09
C LEU A 89 -3.25 -1.37 10.13
N LEU A 90 -2.39 -0.49 9.70
CA LEU A 90 -1.77 0.45 10.63
C LEU A 90 -2.81 1.36 11.26
N ARG A 91 -3.77 1.77 10.46
CA ARG A 91 -4.84 2.62 10.95
C ARG A 91 -5.67 1.89 12.00
N TYR A 92 -5.96 0.63 11.73
CA TYR A 92 -6.70 -0.20 12.66
C TYR A 92 -5.93 -0.34 13.99
N ARG A 93 -4.66 -0.57 13.92
CA ARG A 93 -3.83 -0.66 15.12
C ARG A 93 -3.83 0.60 15.93
N ASN A 94 -3.73 1.73 15.27
CA ASN A 94 -3.75 3.00 15.98
C ASN A 94 -5.06 3.19 16.72
N LYS A 95 -6.16 2.79 16.11
CA LYS A 95 -7.45 2.87 16.79
C LYS A 95 -7.50 1.96 18.00
N SER A 96 -6.96 0.76 17.86
CA SER A 96 -6.91 -0.16 18.98
C SER A 96 -6.14 0.42 20.14
N GLN A 97 -5.10 1.13 19.86
CA GLN A 97 -4.28 1.75 20.90
C GLN A 97 -5.03 2.82 21.68
N LEU A 98 -6.04 3.39 21.07
CA LEU A 98 -6.85 4.39 21.75
C LEU A 98 -7.84 3.77 22.73
N GLN A 99 -8.00 2.46 22.68
CA GLN A 99 -8.93 1.76 23.55
C GLN A 99 -8.16 0.69 24.30
N PRO A 100 -7.66 1.02 25.46
CA PRO A 100 -6.73 0.11 26.17
C PRO A 100 -7.27 -1.30 26.41
N VAL A 101 -8.54 -1.39 26.77
CA VAL A 101 -9.11 -2.72 27.05
C VAL A 101 -9.11 -3.58 25.81
N ILE A 102 -9.54 -3.00 24.71
CA ILE A 102 -9.57 -3.71 23.45
C ILE A 102 -8.15 -4.01 23.00
N ARG A 103 -7.25 -3.11 23.26
CA ARG A 103 -5.87 -3.29 22.87
C ARG A 103 -5.25 -4.51 23.55
N LEU A 104 -5.57 -4.75 24.80
CA LEU A 104 -5.03 -5.89 25.48
C LEU A 104 -5.44 -7.18 24.82
N ASN A 105 -6.70 -7.26 24.42
CA ASN A 105 -7.18 -8.44 23.74
C ASN A 105 -6.63 -8.55 22.34
N ASN A 106 -6.51 -7.43 21.69
CA ASN A 106 -6.07 -7.41 20.30
C ASN A 106 -4.58 -7.57 20.15
N SER A 107 -3.81 -7.27 21.18
CA SER A 107 -2.37 -7.27 20.97
C SER A 107 -1.82 -8.65 20.65
N LYS A 108 -2.38 -9.72 21.25
CA LYS A 108 -1.96 -11.06 20.89
C LYS A 108 -2.36 -11.38 19.47
N TYR A 109 -3.56 -11.04 19.16
CA TYR A 109 -4.12 -11.30 17.86
C TYR A 109 -3.41 -10.49 16.79
N ASP A 110 -3.21 -9.24 17.09
CA ASP A 110 -2.55 -8.34 16.16
C ASP A 110 -1.11 -8.75 15.90
N ALA A 111 -0.46 -9.23 16.93
CA ALA A 111 0.93 -9.65 16.78
C ALA A 111 1.04 -10.79 15.77
N ALA A 112 0.13 -11.74 15.83
CA ALA A 112 0.15 -12.84 14.87
C ALA A 112 -0.17 -12.35 13.48
N GLY A 113 -1.20 -11.53 13.35
CA GLY A 113 -1.57 -11.00 12.06
C GLY A 113 -0.51 -10.11 11.49
N GLU A 114 0.10 -9.33 12.33
CA GLU A 114 1.15 -8.44 11.91
C GLU A 114 2.36 -9.17 11.40
N THR A 115 2.68 -10.25 12.06
CA THR A 115 3.83 -11.03 11.66
C THR A 115 3.65 -11.50 10.23
N ASP A 116 2.47 -11.98 9.91
CA ASP A 116 2.19 -12.43 8.57
C ASP A 116 2.28 -11.30 7.57
N ILE A 117 1.66 -10.18 7.92
CA ILE A 117 1.66 -9.02 7.04
C ILE A 117 3.07 -8.47 6.88
N ALA A 118 3.79 -8.41 7.97
CA ALA A 118 5.13 -7.84 7.93
C ALA A 118 6.04 -8.65 7.03
N SER A 119 5.93 -9.96 7.10
CA SER A 119 6.81 -10.78 6.28
C SER A 119 6.45 -10.63 4.81
N ASN A 120 5.21 -10.31 4.50
CA ASN A 120 4.80 -10.16 3.12
C ASN A 120 5.12 -8.81 2.54
N LEU A 121 5.09 -7.78 3.37
CA LEU A 121 5.15 -6.42 2.90
C LEU A 121 6.46 -5.74 3.09
N ASP A 122 7.43 -6.41 3.65
CA ASP A 122 8.60 -5.67 4.02
C ASP A 122 8.20 -4.49 4.88
N ALA A 123 7.48 -4.76 5.93
CA ALA A 123 7.02 -3.72 6.81
C ALA A 123 8.18 -2.88 7.32
N LYS A 124 9.31 -3.49 7.47
CA LYS A 124 10.52 -2.79 7.82
C LYS A 124 10.82 -1.68 6.87
N ASP A 125 10.71 -1.95 5.58
CA ASP A 125 10.96 -0.94 4.58
C ASP A 125 9.99 0.21 4.72
N LEU A 126 8.72 -0.11 4.89
CA LEU A 126 7.73 0.93 5.05
C LEU A 126 7.98 1.76 6.29
N LEU A 127 8.33 1.12 7.37
CA LEU A 127 8.56 1.84 8.61
C LEU A 127 9.85 2.64 8.58
N SER A 128 10.87 2.08 8.00
CA SER A 128 12.14 2.79 7.96
C SER A 128 12.10 3.95 6.99
N LEU A 129 11.23 3.89 6.03
CA LEU A 129 11.10 4.97 5.06
C LEU A 129 10.22 6.10 5.57
N VAL A 130 9.47 5.88 6.59
CA VAL A 130 8.64 6.91 7.19
C VAL A 130 9.38 7.81 8.19
#